data_60bc48835ae2f8a62a2f9a689d7db225
#
_entry.id   60bc48835ae2f8a62a2f9a689d7db225
#
_cell.length_a   1.000
_cell.length_b   1.000
_cell.length_c   1.000
_cell.angle_alpha   90.00
_cell.angle_beta   90.00
_cell.angle_gamma   90.00
#
_symmetry.space_group_name_H-M   'P 1'
#
loop_
_entity.id
_entity.type
_entity.pdbx_description
1 polymer ?
#
loop_
_entity_poly.entity_id
_entity_poly.type
_entity_poly.pdbx_seq_one_letter_code
_entity_poly.pdbx_strand_id
1 'polypeptide(L)'
;MEIRNSLSHVIGSVHALGSWRNRDESTNTELLIKAIEDPTFTILGHPTGRILQGREGFPLDMHSILRTMAEFNEEGILKAVEINASPYRLDLDWKFCKYAKEIGVPICINPDAHDTNGLSDVWYGTQIARKGWLESKDVLNTKSGDEIEILFGK
;
A
#
# COMPACT_ATOMS: atom_id res chain seq x y z
N MET A 1 9.89 -14.94 -13.02
CA MET A 1 10.88 -14.36 -12.09
C MET A 1 11.71 -13.23 -12.73
N GLU A 2 12.19 -13.41 -13.97
CA GLU A 2 13.07 -12.41 -14.62
C GLU A 2 12.46 -11.02 -14.83
N ILE A 3 11.18 -10.90 -15.22
CA ILE A 3 10.55 -9.60 -15.49
C ILE A 3 10.46 -8.73 -14.23
N ARG A 4 10.09 -9.29 -13.08
CA ARG A 4 9.98 -8.52 -11.82
C ARG A 4 11.31 -7.92 -11.39
N ASN A 5 12.40 -8.64 -11.60
CA ASN A 5 13.75 -8.18 -11.26
C ASN A 5 14.26 -7.04 -12.16
N SER A 6 13.63 -6.82 -13.32
CA SER A 6 13.97 -5.72 -14.24
C SER A 6 13.18 -4.43 -13.95
N LEU A 7 12.19 -4.48 -13.06
CA LEU A 7 11.36 -3.34 -12.67
C LEU A 7 11.98 -2.60 -11.48
N SER A 8 11.79 -1.30 -11.42
CA SER A 8 12.25 -0.48 -10.28
C SER A 8 11.41 -0.75 -9.04
N HIS A 9 10.13 -1.01 -9.22
CA HIS A 9 9.19 -1.29 -8.14
C HIS A 9 8.07 -2.20 -8.64
N VAL A 10 7.47 -2.94 -7.73
CA VAL A 10 6.35 -3.85 -8.02
C VAL A 10 5.24 -3.57 -7.01
N ILE A 11 4.06 -3.24 -7.51
CA ILE A 11 2.86 -3.10 -6.69
C ILE A 11 2.15 -4.45 -6.65
N GLY A 12 2.04 -5.03 -5.48
CA GLY A 12 1.27 -6.23 -5.24
C GLY A 12 -0.05 -5.91 -4.54
N SER A 13 -1.14 -6.52 -4.97
CA SER A 13 -2.46 -6.26 -4.40
C SER A 13 -3.32 -7.53 -4.29
N VAL A 14 -4.25 -7.50 -3.34
CA VAL A 14 -5.21 -8.59 -3.12
C VAL A 14 -6.49 -8.31 -3.88
N HIS A 15 -6.92 -9.28 -4.69
CA HIS A 15 -8.17 -9.21 -5.45
C HIS A 15 -9.17 -10.27 -5.01
N ALA A 16 -10.46 -10.04 -5.33
CA ALA A 16 -11.55 -10.93 -4.96
C ALA A 16 -11.54 -12.30 -5.65
N LEU A 17 -10.65 -12.50 -6.61
CA LEU A 17 -10.44 -13.80 -7.25
C LEU A 17 -9.70 -14.71 -6.28
N GLY A 18 -10.45 -15.60 -5.63
CA GLY A 18 -9.88 -16.55 -4.69
C GLY A 18 -10.61 -16.61 -3.35
N SER A 19 -10.03 -17.32 -2.42
CA SER A 19 -10.65 -17.69 -1.14
C SER A 19 -10.41 -16.69 0.01
N TRP A 20 -9.90 -15.48 -0.27
CA TRP A 20 -9.56 -14.46 0.76
C TRP A 20 -10.70 -14.14 1.72
N ARG A 21 -11.96 -14.12 1.24
CA ARG A 21 -13.14 -13.86 2.08
C ARG A 21 -13.51 -15.01 3.01
N ASN A 22 -13.16 -16.22 2.60
CA ASN A 22 -13.54 -17.45 3.31
C ASN A 22 -12.48 -17.90 4.31
N ARG A 23 -11.37 -17.18 4.39
CA ARG A 23 -10.29 -17.43 5.35
C ARG A 23 -10.45 -16.51 6.56
N ASP A 24 -9.91 -16.95 7.69
CA ASP A 24 -9.78 -16.13 8.89
C ASP A 24 -8.69 -15.07 8.73
N GLU A 25 -8.67 -14.12 9.66
CA GLU A 25 -7.74 -13.00 9.70
C GLU A 25 -6.27 -13.47 9.78
N SER A 26 -5.99 -14.46 10.62
CA SER A 26 -4.62 -15.00 10.80
C SER A 26 -4.08 -15.56 9.49
N THR A 27 -4.85 -16.46 8.87
CA THR A 27 -4.45 -17.09 7.60
C THR A 27 -4.23 -16.06 6.49
N ASN A 28 -5.11 -15.08 6.35
CA ASN A 28 -4.94 -14.03 5.35
C ASN A 28 -3.72 -13.15 5.64
N THR A 29 -3.50 -12.80 6.90
CA THR A 29 -2.37 -11.98 7.34
C THR A 29 -1.05 -12.69 7.05
N GLU A 30 -0.92 -13.97 7.41
CA GLU A 30 0.27 -14.78 7.14
C GLU A 30 0.59 -14.89 5.64
N LEU A 31 -0.44 -15.11 4.82
CA LEU A 31 -0.28 -15.17 3.36
C LEU A 31 0.19 -13.84 2.77
N LEU A 32 -0.32 -12.73 3.28
CA LEU A 32 0.07 -11.41 2.80
C LEU A 32 1.48 -11.05 3.26
N ILE A 33 1.84 -11.35 4.51
CA ILE A 33 3.20 -11.20 5.03
C ILE A 33 4.18 -12.00 4.16
N LYS A 34 3.88 -13.26 3.87
CA LYS A 34 4.71 -14.08 3.00
C LYS A 34 4.88 -13.52 1.58
N ALA A 35 3.89 -12.80 1.07
CA ALA A 35 4.03 -12.09 -0.21
C ALA A 35 4.92 -10.84 -0.08
N ILE A 36 4.85 -10.13 1.04
CA ILE A 36 5.67 -8.95 1.35
C ILE A 36 7.16 -9.33 1.53
N GLU A 37 7.45 -10.54 2.01
CA GLU A 37 8.81 -11.08 2.14
C GLU A 37 9.52 -11.26 0.79
N ASP A 38 8.80 -11.32 -0.34
CA ASP A 38 9.43 -11.33 -1.67
C ASP A 38 10.22 -10.02 -1.87
N PRO A 39 11.53 -10.08 -2.14
CA PRO A 39 12.36 -8.89 -2.27
C PRO A 39 11.97 -7.99 -3.45
N THR A 40 11.25 -8.50 -4.43
CA THR A 40 10.75 -7.72 -5.56
C THR A 40 9.45 -6.98 -5.25
N PHE A 41 8.74 -7.38 -4.19
CA PHE A 41 7.53 -6.72 -3.74
C PHE A 41 7.88 -5.40 -3.04
N THR A 42 7.41 -4.27 -3.54
CA THR A 42 7.75 -2.94 -3.00
C THR A 42 6.57 -2.17 -2.41
N ILE A 43 5.42 -2.24 -3.04
CA ILE A 43 4.24 -1.46 -2.63
C ILE A 43 3.04 -2.39 -2.44
N LEU A 44 2.41 -2.32 -1.28
CA LEU A 44 1.14 -3.00 -1.02
C LEU A 44 -0.01 -2.11 -1.50
N GLY A 45 -0.60 -2.47 -2.64
CA GLY A 45 -1.71 -1.77 -3.26
C GLY A 45 -3.05 -2.13 -2.63
N HIS A 46 -3.96 -1.15 -2.44
CA HIS A 46 -5.28 -1.29 -1.82
C HIS A 46 -5.38 -2.44 -0.79
N PRO A 47 -4.69 -2.30 0.35
CA PRO A 47 -4.30 -3.39 1.26
C PRO A 47 -5.43 -4.32 1.68
N THR A 48 -6.62 -3.79 1.93
CA THR A 48 -7.76 -4.59 2.41
C THR A 48 -8.66 -5.07 1.27
N GLY A 49 -8.49 -4.55 0.06
CA GLY A 49 -9.35 -4.86 -1.08
C GLY A 49 -10.81 -4.47 -0.89
N ARG A 50 -11.11 -3.53 0.03
CA ARG A 50 -12.48 -3.05 0.25
C ARG A 50 -13.04 -2.30 -0.96
N ILE A 51 -14.36 -2.30 -1.08
CA ILE A 51 -15.11 -1.42 -1.97
C ILE A 51 -16.21 -0.77 -1.16
N LEU A 52 -16.15 0.55 -1.00
CA LEU A 52 -17.14 1.32 -0.24
C LEU A 52 -18.55 1.10 -0.82
N GLN A 53 -19.53 0.91 0.07
CA GLN A 53 -20.92 0.59 -0.27
C GLN A 53 -21.12 -0.72 -1.06
N GLY A 54 -20.06 -1.50 -1.30
CA GLY A 54 -20.15 -2.74 -2.06
C GLY A 54 -19.62 -3.95 -1.32
N ARG A 55 -18.47 -3.80 -0.64
CA ARG A 55 -17.79 -4.95 -0.07
C ARG A 55 -16.88 -4.53 1.08
N GLU A 56 -17.00 -5.18 2.22
CA GLU A 56 -16.04 -5.08 3.31
C GLU A 56 -14.63 -5.50 2.86
N GLY A 57 -13.62 -4.97 3.52
CA GLY A 57 -12.25 -5.42 3.35
C GLY A 57 -12.07 -6.89 3.76
N PHE A 58 -11.03 -7.52 3.23
CA PHE A 58 -10.64 -8.85 3.69
C PHE A 58 -10.22 -8.77 5.17
N PRO A 59 -10.52 -9.78 5.98
CA PRO A 59 -10.04 -9.84 7.36
C PRO A 59 -8.50 -9.93 7.36
N LEU A 60 -7.85 -8.89 7.92
CA LEU A 60 -6.39 -8.71 7.96
C LEU A 60 -5.98 -7.97 9.22
N ASP A 61 -4.96 -8.47 9.92
CA ASP A 61 -4.26 -7.69 10.94
C ASP A 61 -3.30 -6.68 10.29
N MET A 62 -3.84 -5.50 9.99
CA MET A 62 -3.06 -4.42 9.35
C MET A 62 -1.90 -3.92 10.23
N HIS A 63 -1.99 -4.04 11.56
CA HIS A 63 -0.89 -3.65 12.43
C HIS A 63 0.30 -4.60 12.29
N SER A 64 0.07 -5.91 12.21
CA SER A 64 1.13 -6.89 11.98
C SER A 64 1.74 -6.73 10.59
N ILE A 65 0.93 -6.51 9.56
CA ILE A 65 1.39 -6.26 8.19
C ILE A 65 2.32 -5.04 8.14
N LEU A 66 1.88 -3.91 8.71
CA LEU A 66 2.67 -2.68 8.72
C LEU A 66 3.97 -2.83 9.52
N ARG A 67 3.96 -3.57 10.65
CA ARG A 67 5.19 -3.87 11.42
C ARG A 67 6.20 -4.65 10.59
N THR A 68 5.75 -5.71 9.89
CA THR A 68 6.63 -6.46 8.99
C THR A 68 7.24 -5.56 7.92
N MET A 69 6.45 -4.66 7.33
CA MET A 69 6.98 -3.70 6.35
C MET A 69 8.02 -2.76 6.97
N ALA A 70 7.80 -2.29 8.20
CA ALA A 70 8.75 -1.45 8.92
C ALA A 70 10.07 -2.18 9.20
N GLU A 71 10.03 -3.46 9.59
CA GLU A 71 11.21 -4.30 9.81
C GLU A 71 12.08 -4.37 8.53
N PHE A 72 11.46 -4.60 7.36
CA PHE A 72 12.18 -4.56 6.08
C PHE A 72 12.79 -3.18 5.77
N ASN A 73 12.08 -2.09 6.10
CA ASN A 73 12.60 -0.73 5.91
C ASN A 73 13.81 -0.44 6.80
N GLU A 74 13.84 -0.94 8.02
CA GLU A 74 15.02 -0.86 8.91
C GLU A 74 16.23 -1.62 8.35
N GLU A 75 16.01 -2.70 7.61
CA GLU A 75 17.03 -3.47 6.90
C GLU A 75 17.46 -2.82 5.56
N GLY A 76 16.86 -1.70 5.18
CA GLY A 76 17.14 -1.01 3.93
C GLY A 76 16.41 -1.57 2.70
N ILE A 77 15.39 -2.40 2.91
CA ILE A 77 14.55 -2.98 1.85
C ILE A 77 13.22 -2.23 1.82
N LEU A 78 13.06 -1.33 0.86
CA LEU A 78 11.87 -0.46 0.81
C LEU A 78 10.57 -1.25 0.65
N LYS A 79 9.68 -1.08 1.61
CA LYS A 79 8.28 -1.53 1.59
C LYS A 79 7.37 -0.34 1.87
N ALA A 80 6.46 -0.05 0.98
CA ALA A 80 5.51 1.05 1.10
C ALA A 80 4.08 0.56 1.01
N VAL A 81 3.14 1.30 1.61
CA VAL A 81 1.72 1.00 1.54
C VAL A 81 0.98 2.07 0.74
N GLU A 82 0.01 1.64 -0.06
CA GLU A 82 -0.81 2.53 -0.87
C GLU A 82 -2.00 3.08 -0.07
N ILE A 83 -2.28 4.37 -0.26
CA ILE A 83 -3.63 4.92 -0.19
C ILE A 83 -4.19 4.90 -1.61
N ASN A 84 -4.97 3.90 -1.94
CA ASN A 84 -5.74 3.88 -3.17
C ASN A 84 -6.78 4.99 -3.14
N ALA A 85 -6.65 5.95 -4.02
CA ALA A 85 -7.43 7.19 -4.00
C ALA A 85 -8.77 7.05 -4.73
N SER A 86 -9.05 5.91 -5.36
CA SER A 86 -10.36 5.68 -5.97
C SER A 86 -11.47 5.94 -4.94
N PRO A 87 -12.47 6.79 -5.25
CA PRO A 87 -13.57 7.09 -4.34
C PRO A 87 -14.41 5.87 -3.98
N TYR A 88 -14.27 4.79 -4.75
CA TYR A 88 -14.90 3.50 -4.47
C TYR A 88 -14.11 2.66 -3.46
N ARG A 89 -12.86 3.02 -3.12
CA ARG A 89 -12.00 2.25 -2.21
C ARG A 89 -11.56 3.05 -1.00
N LEU A 90 -10.77 4.11 -1.21
CA LEU A 90 -10.08 4.88 -0.17
C LEU A 90 -9.32 3.98 0.81
N ASP A 91 -8.50 3.10 0.27
CA ASP A 91 -7.82 1.98 0.95
C ASP A 91 -6.28 2.08 0.74
N LEU A 92 -5.51 2.37 1.72
CA LEU A 92 -5.58 2.17 3.17
C LEU A 92 -6.59 3.11 3.86
N ASP A 93 -7.24 2.62 4.94
CA ASP A 93 -8.07 3.46 5.79
C ASP A 93 -7.19 4.49 6.54
N TRP A 94 -7.69 5.73 6.66
CA TRP A 94 -6.98 6.81 7.36
C TRP A 94 -6.55 6.46 8.80
N LYS A 95 -7.26 5.54 9.45
CA LYS A 95 -6.95 5.08 10.82
C LYS A 95 -5.57 4.46 10.95
N PHE A 96 -5.07 3.84 9.90
CA PHE A 96 -3.75 3.20 9.87
C PHE A 96 -2.63 4.13 9.41
N CYS A 97 -2.95 5.27 8.79
CA CYS A 97 -1.94 6.18 8.23
C CYS A 97 -1.00 6.73 9.30
N LYS A 98 -1.55 7.18 10.45
CA LYS A 98 -0.74 7.68 11.55
C LYS A 98 0.21 6.60 12.09
N TYR A 99 -0.29 5.40 12.26
CA TYR A 99 0.53 4.28 12.74
C TYR A 99 1.64 3.94 11.75
N ALA A 100 1.34 3.82 10.45
CA ALA A 100 2.33 3.59 9.41
C ALA A 100 3.45 4.64 9.45
N LYS A 101 3.09 5.93 9.55
CA LYS A 101 4.04 7.03 9.72
C LYS A 101 4.93 6.87 10.96
N GLU A 102 4.33 6.57 12.12
CA GLU A 102 5.03 6.45 13.41
C GLU A 102 6.06 5.31 13.42
N ILE A 103 5.82 4.24 12.67
CA ILE A 103 6.73 3.09 12.56
C ILE A 103 7.61 3.12 11.30
N GLY A 104 7.61 4.22 10.54
CA GLY A 104 8.51 4.39 9.40
C GLY A 104 8.12 3.67 8.12
N VAL A 105 6.84 3.34 7.92
CA VAL A 105 6.34 2.78 6.64
C VAL A 105 5.91 3.92 5.73
N PRO A 106 6.61 4.16 4.60
CA PRO A 106 6.24 5.18 3.64
C PRO A 106 4.89 4.89 2.98
N ILE A 107 4.21 5.96 2.60
CA ILE A 107 2.90 5.88 1.96
C ILE A 107 2.97 6.42 0.54
N CYS A 108 2.34 5.76 -0.41
CA CYS A 108 2.07 6.32 -1.73
C CYS A 108 0.57 6.54 -1.94
N ILE A 109 0.23 7.52 -2.75
CA ILE A 109 -1.17 7.86 -3.09
C ILE A 109 -1.34 7.62 -4.59
N ASN A 110 -2.13 6.62 -4.96
CA ASN A 110 -2.37 6.27 -6.35
C ASN A 110 -3.87 6.22 -6.65
N PRO A 111 -4.31 6.69 -7.81
CA PRO A 111 -5.73 6.78 -8.15
C PRO A 111 -6.36 5.44 -8.52
N ASP A 112 -5.57 4.42 -8.87
CA ASP A 112 -6.07 3.15 -9.44
C ASP A 112 -6.95 3.39 -10.69
N ALA A 113 -6.54 4.40 -11.49
CA ALA A 113 -7.30 4.89 -12.64
C ALA A 113 -7.35 3.83 -13.76
N HIS A 114 -8.55 3.57 -14.26
CA HIS A 114 -8.80 2.68 -15.39
C HIS A 114 -9.18 3.46 -16.66
N ASP A 115 -9.29 4.77 -16.54
CA ASP A 115 -9.45 5.74 -17.63
C ASP A 115 -8.81 7.09 -17.25
N THR A 116 -8.82 8.04 -18.17
CA THR A 116 -8.20 9.37 -17.96
C THR A 116 -8.91 10.22 -16.91
N ASN A 117 -10.21 10.02 -16.68
CA ASN A 117 -10.96 10.78 -15.67
C ASN A 117 -10.55 10.39 -14.26
N GLY A 118 -10.27 9.08 -14.05
CA GLY A 118 -9.84 8.55 -12.75
C GLY A 118 -8.48 9.10 -12.28
N LEU A 119 -7.66 9.70 -13.16
CA LEU A 119 -6.38 10.30 -12.76
C LEU A 119 -6.55 11.44 -11.75
N SER A 120 -7.68 12.16 -11.79
CA SER A 120 -7.99 13.23 -10.83
C SER A 120 -8.35 12.73 -9.44
N ASP A 121 -8.62 11.44 -9.25
CA ASP A 121 -9.02 10.84 -7.98
C ASP A 121 -7.92 10.91 -6.91
N VAL A 122 -6.67 11.20 -7.29
CA VAL A 122 -5.58 11.52 -6.35
C VAL A 122 -5.99 12.55 -5.31
N TRP A 123 -6.91 13.47 -5.64
CA TRP A 123 -7.44 14.44 -4.70
C TRP A 123 -8.10 13.77 -3.49
N TYR A 124 -8.88 12.70 -3.68
CA TYR A 124 -9.52 11.97 -2.57
C TYR A 124 -8.48 11.29 -1.68
N GLY A 125 -7.45 10.70 -2.27
CA GLY A 125 -6.34 10.09 -1.53
C GLY A 125 -5.60 11.11 -0.66
N THR A 126 -5.39 12.34 -1.16
CA THR A 126 -4.79 13.42 -0.35
C THR A 126 -5.67 13.82 0.83
N GLN A 127 -7.01 13.77 0.71
CA GLN A 127 -7.89 14.02 1.86
C GLN A 127 -7.81 12.89 2.90
N ILE A 128 -7.68 11.63 2.47
CA ILE A 128 -7.44 10.49 3.37
C ILE A 128 -6.09 10.66 4.09
N ALA A 129 -5.04 11.01 3.37
CA ALA A 129 -3.72 11.28 3.95
C ALA A 129 -3.76 12.38 5.02
N ARG A 130 -4.38 13.51 4.71
CA ARG A 130 -4.57 14.63 5.67
C ARG A 130 -5.37 14.22 6.89
N LYS A 131 -6.45 13.46 6.72
CA LYS A 131 -7.25 12.92 7.83
C LYS A 131 -6.43 11.93 8.67
N GLY A 132 -5.52 11.20 8.07
CA GLY A 132 -4.58 10.28 8.70
C GLY A 132 -3.33 10.93 9.29
N TRP A 133 -3.28 12.28 9.39
CA TRP A 133 -2.17 13.06 9.97
C TRP A 133 -0.84 12.94 9.21
N LEU A 134 -0.92 12.64 7.91
CA LEU A 134 0.27 12.63 7.05
C LEU A 134 0.64 14.04 6.60
N GLU A 135 1.93 14.23 6.42
CA GLU A 135 2.55 15.40 5.81
C GLU A 135 3.20 14.99 4.47
N SER A 136 3.58 15.97 3.66
CA SER A 136 4.22 15.69 2.35
C SER A 136 5.46 14.79 2.48
N LYS A 137 6.27 14.96 3.52
CA LYS A 137 7.46 14.14 3.75
C LYS A 137 7.17 12.64 3.95
N ASP A 138 5.96 12.30 4.38
CA ASP A 138 5.50 10.94 4.66
C ASP A 138 4.98 10.22 3.38
N VAL A 139 4.86 10.97 2.26
CA VAL A 139 4.26 10.50 1.01
C VAL A 139 5.29 10.40 -0.10
N LEU A 140 5.46 9.23 -0.69
CA LEU A 140 6.45 8.99 -1.74
C LEU A 140 6.23 9.86 -2.98
N ASN A 141 4.98 10.10 -3.37
CA ASN A 141 4.65 10.89 -4.56
C ASN A 141 5.08 12.36 -4.49
N THR A 142 5.52 12.85 -3.32
CA THR A 142 6.02 14.23 -3.17
C THR A 142 7.54 14.34 -3.31
N LYS A 143 8.22 13.21 -3.44
CA LYS A 143 9.67 13.15 -3.62
C LYS A 143 10.05 13.38 -5.09
N SER A 144 11.27 13.88 -5.31
CA SER A 144 11.84 14.01 -6.65
C SER A 144 12.14 12.64 -7.26
N GLY A 145 12.34 12.60 -8.58
CA GLY A 145 12.76 11.37 -9.27
C GLY A 145 14.05 10.79 -8.70
N ASP A 146 15.05 11.63 -8.46
CA ASP A 146 16.34 11.22 -7.89
C ASP A 146 16.18 10.61 -6.49
N GLU A 147 15.36 11.22 -5.63
CA GLU A 147 15.05 10.66 -4.31
C GLU A 147 14.35 9.30 -4.39
N ILE A 148 13.45 9.13 -5.37
CA ILE A 148 12.75 7.87 -5.61
C ILE A 148 13.73 6.80 -6.11
N GLU A 149 14.62 7.13 -7.04
CA GLU A 149 15.64 6.18 -7.54
C GLU A 149 16.56 5.70 -6.39
N ILE A 150 17.00 6.61 -5.53
CA ILE A 150 17.80 6.25 -4.34
C ILE A 150 17.02 5.33 -3.41
N LEU A 151 15.76 5.64 -3.13
CA LEU A 151 14.92 4.85 -2.23
C LEU A 151 14.65 3.42 -2.77
N PHE A 152 14.52 3.27 -4.08
CA PHE A 152 14.33 1.96 -4.72
C PHE A 152 15.66 1.24 -5.05
N GLY A 153 16.81 1.81 -4.63
CA GLY A 153 18.12 1.17 -4.74
C GLY A 153 18.68 1.11 -6.17
N LYS A 154 18.41 2.16 -6.96
CA LYS A 154 18.91 2.27 -8.35
C LYS A 154 19.78 3.49 -8.55
#